data_64267c00d9c0ed7f0e2554d530a1e09a
#
_entry.id   64267c00d9c0ed7f0e2554d530a1e09a
#
_cell.length_a   1.000
_cell.length_b   1.000
_cell.length_c   1.000
_cell.angle_alpha   90.00
_cell.angle_beta   90.00
_cell.angle_gamma   90.00
#
_symmetry.space_group_name_H-M   'P 1'
#
loop_
_entity.id
_entity.type
_entity.pdbx_description
1 polymer ?
#
loop_
_entity_poly.entity_id
_entity_poly.type
_entity_poly.pdbx_seq_one_letter_code
_entity_poly.pdbx_strand_id
1 'polypeptide(L)'
;MCATNLIVLGDSNAKGIIHQNSRLILSPTNAINRIACSLDYTVTNLSFFGQTIAKAYKKGFIDKILAKKQQNVRNLVVINLGSNDADYDWSIVGANPKDQHYPRTSVQEFEEYYTKIIKSLQNNGCEVMICSLLPLVAEKYFDNVLTTYVDTQSMLEILEGDKNNLTMHQKIFDDIIYRIAKENNLGLLDLRQIMLNNPGWRDLYCEDGIHLNEKGQEFIANEVLKVYKK
;
A
#
# COMPACT_ATOMS: atom_id res chain seq x y z
N MET A 1 -22.33 8.44 18.56
CA MET A 1 -21.68 8.23 17.24
C MET A 1 -22.19 6.91 16.67
N CYS A 2 -22.42 6.82 15.36
CA CYS A 2 -22.81 5.56 14.73
C CYS A 2 -21.61 4.60 14.76
N ALA A 3 -21.84 3.31 15.07
CA ALA A 3 -20.77 2.29 15.03
C ALA A 3 -20.15 2.24 13.62
N THR A 4 -18.85 2.01 13.55
CA THR A 4 -18.13 1.92 12.28
C THR A 4 -17.57 0.52 12.06
N ASN A 5 -17.91 -0.06 10.92
CA ASN A 5 -17.32 -1.28 10.39
C ASN A 5 -16.23 -0.89 9.38
N LEU A 6 -14.98 -1.05 9.78
CA LEU A 6 -13.81 -0.77 8.96
C LEU A 6 -13.42 -2.01 8.15
N ILE A 7 -13.41 -1.88 6.83
CA ILE A 7 -12.94 -2.94 5.93
C ILE A 7 -11.71 -2.42 5.20
N VAL A 8 -10.59 -3.12 5.32
CA VAL A 8 -9.33 -2.71 4.71
C VAL A 8 -8.99 -3.63 3.55
N LEU A 9 -8.79 -3.05 2.37
CA LEU A 9 -8.23 -3.70 1.19
C LEU A 9 -6.82 -3.16 0.97
N GLY A 10 -5.81 -3.98 1.20
CA GLY A 10 -4.42 -3.52 1.14
C GLY A 10 -3.43 -4.62 0.80
N ASP A 11 -2.17 -4.27 0.88
CA ASP A 11 -1.02 -5.15 0.67
C ASP A 11 -0.39 -5.64 1.99
N SER A 12 0.89 -5.99 1.94
CA SER A 12 1.64 -6.49 3.11
C SER A 12 1.81 -5.44 4.20
N ASN A 13 1.96 -4.15 3.88
CA ASN A 13 2.07 -3.08 4.88
C ASN A 13 0.75 -2.90 5.64
N ALA A 14 -0.39 -2.84 4.94
CA ALA A 14 -1.71 -2.77 5.55
C ALA A 14 -2.08 -4.06 6.29
N LYS A 15 -1.55 -5.21 5.87
CA LYS A 15 -1.67 -6.46 6.62
C LYS A 15 -0.90 -6.42 7.93
N GLY A 16 0.15 -5.60 8.02
CA GLY A 16 1.06 -5.53 9.16
C GLY A 16 2.20 -6.53 9.09
N ILE A 17 2.64 -6.87 7.88
CA ILE A 17 3.84 -7.70 7.71
C ILE A 17 5.08 -6.88 8.04
N ILE A 18 5.96 -7.45 8.83
CA ILE A 18 7.29 -6.92 9.14
C ILE A 18 8.36 -7.93 8.74
N HIS A 19 9.56 -7.46 8.44
CA HIS A 19 10.71 -8.30 8.16
C HIS A 19 11.60 -8.35 9.40
N GLN A 20 11.70 -9.52 10.03
CA GLN A 20 12.47 -9.72 11.26
C GLN A 20 13.26 -11.04 11.16
N ASN A 21 14.55 -11.00 11.46
CA ASN A 21 15.45 -12.17 11.41
C ASN A 21 15.36 -12.93 10.07
N SER A 22 15.41 -12.18 8.95
CA SER A 22 15.30 -12.69 7.57
C SER A 22 13.99 -13.44 7.28
N ARG A 23 12.93 -13.16 8.04
CA ARG A 23 11.59 -13.74 7.86
C ARG A 23 10.53 -12.67 7.84
N LEU A 24 9.52 -12.89 7.01
CA LEU A 24 8.31 -12.09 7.02
C LEU A 24 7.35 -12.65 8.06
N ILE A 25 6.99 -11.83 9.03
CA ILE A 25 6.04 -12.21 10.10
C ILE A 25 4.92 -11.17 10.19
N LEU A 26 3.77 -11.59 10.71
CA LEU A 26 2.67 -10.69 11.01
C LEU A 26 2.92 -10.02 12.36
N SER A 27 2.98 -8.69 12.40
CA SER A 27 3.02 -7.94 13.65
C SER A 27 1.69 -8.09 14.38
N PRO A 28 1.69 -8.51 15.64
CA PRO A 28 0.47 -8.63 16.44
C PRO A 28 -0.14 -7.26 16.75
N THR A 29 0.67 -6.20 16.71
CA THR A 29 0.29 -4.83 17.03
C THR A 29 0.41 -3.89 15.82
N ASN A 30 -0.01 -4.36 14.65
CA ASN A 30 0.03 -3.57 13.41
C ASN A 30 -0.84 -2.30 13.47
N ALA A 31 -0.57 -1.36 12.56
CA ALA A 31 -1.22 -0.05 12.53
C ALA A 31 -2.75 -0.14 12.46
N ILE A 32 -3.29 -1.04 11.62
CA ILE A 32 -4.75 -1.19 11.46
C ILE A 32 -5.42 -1.62 12.77
N ASN A 33 -4.85 -2.61 13.46
CA ASN A 33 -5.40 -3.07 14.75
C ASN A 33 -5.33 -1.99 15.83
N ARG A 34 -4.22 -1.23 15.89
CA ARG A 34 -4.07 -0.09 16.82
C ARG A 34 -5.12 1.00 16.55
N ILE A 35 -5.32 1.37 15.30
CA ILE A 35 -6.31 2.38 14.89
C ILE A 35 -7.72 1.89 15.23
N ALA A 36 -8.08 0.67 14.84
CA ALA A 36 -9.40 0.12 15.07
C ALA A 36 -9.73 0.04 16.58
N CYS A 37 -8.79 -0.44 17.40
CA CYS A 37 -8.95 -0.48 18.84
C CYS A 37 -9.14 0.93 19.44
N SER A 38 -8.34 1.91 18.99
CA SER A 38 -8.38 3.28 19.55
C SER A 38 -9.64 4.07 19.15
N LEU A 39 -10.28 3.70 18.05
CA LEU A 39 -11.51 4.35 17.53
C LEU A 39 -12.77 3.52 17.82
N ASP A 40 -12.64 2.39 18.50
CA ASP A 40 -13.75 1.44 18.75
C ASP A 40 -14.44 0.99 17.44
N TYR A 41 -13.63 0.64 16.42
CA TYR A 41 -14.11 0.17 15.13
C TYR A 41 -14.07 -1.35 15.07
N THR A 42 -15.15 -1.97 14.57
CA THR A 42 -15.06 -3.35 14.11
C THR A 42 -14.21 -3.41 12.86
N VAL A 43 -13.22 -4.29 12.79
CA VAL A 43 -12.29 -4.35 11.65
C VAL A 43 -12.33 -5.69 10.92
N THR A 44 -12.37 -5.62 9.58
CA THR A 44 -12.09 -6.75 8.68
C THR A 44 -10.93 -6.37 7.79
N ASN A 45 -9.77 -6.96 8.02
CA ASN A 45 -8.58 -6.72 7.20
C ASN A 45 -8.47 -7.77 6.09
N LEU A 46 -8.76 -7.36 4.84
CA LEU A 46 -8.68 -8.19 3.62
C LEU A 46 -7.36 -7.97 2.86
N SER A 47 -6.34 -7.47 3.53
CA SER A 47 -5.02 -7.25 2.93
C SER A 47 -4.22 -8.54 2.76
N PHE A 48 -3.42 -8.62 1.69
CA PHE A 48 -2.59 -9.78 1.37
C PHE A 48 -1.18 -9.36 0.96
N PHE A 49 -0.21 -10.23 1.23
CA PHE A 49 1.16 -10.07 0.75
C PHE A 49 1.20 -10.04 -0.79
N GLY A 50 1.93 -9.09 -1.37
CA GLY A 50 2.08 -8.95 -2.82
C GLY A 50 0.76 -8.63 -3.56
N GLN A 51 -0.24 -8.07 -2.85
CA GLN A 51 -1.52 -7.69 -3.44
C GLN A 51 -1.36 -6.46 -4.33
N THR A 52 -1.94 -6.53 -5.53
CA THR A 52 -2.10 -5.40 -6.46
C THR A 52 -3.58 -5.07 -6.63
N ILE A 53 -3.88 -3.86 -7.12
CA ILE A 53 -5.26 -3.49 -7.44
C ILE A 53 -5.82 -4.39 -8.54
N ALA A 54 -4.99 -4.75 -9.53
CA ALA A 54 -5.36 -5.66 -10.61
C ALA A 54 -5.72 -7.06 -10.08
N LYS A 55 -4.92 -7.62 -9.16
CA LYS A 55 -5.23 -8.89 -8.51
C LYS A 55 -6.50 -8.81 -7.68
N ALA A 56 -6.68 -7.72 -6.93
CA ALA A 56 -7.88 -7.51 -6.11
C ALA A 56 -9.14 -7.50 -6.99
N TYR A 57 -9.14 -6.76 -8.09
CA TYR A 57 -10.26 -6.72 -9.02
C TYR A 57 -10.54 -8.09 -9.64
N LYS A 58 -9.52 -8.71 -10.27
CA LYS A 58 -9.64 -10.01 -10.97
C LYS A 58 -10.04 -11.18 -10.05
N LYS A 59 -9.74 -11.10 -8.74
CA LYS A 59 -10.10 -12.12 -7.72
C LYS A 59 -11.40 -11.84 -6.97
N GLY A 60 -12.22 -10.91 -7.44
CA GLY A 60 -13.56 -10.64 -6.90
C GLY A 60 -13.52 -10.05 -5.48
N PHE A 61 -12.56 -9.19 -5.16
CA PHE A 61 -12.50 -8.56 -3.83
C PHE A 61 -13.66 -7.59 -3.57
N ILE A 62 -14.30 -7.07 -4.61
CA ILE A 62 -15.54 -6.29 -4.45
C ILE A 62 -16.58 -7.13 -3.70
N ASP A 63 -16.90 -8.34 -4.19
CA ASP A 63 -17.89 -9.20 -3.57
C ASP A 63 -17.50 -9.61 -2.14
N LYS A 64 -16.19 -9.86 -1.92
CA LYS A 64 -15.67 -10.17 -0.58
C LYS A 64 -15.85 -9.02 0.40
N ILE A 65 -15.65 -7.77 -0.05
CA ILE A 65 -15.87 -6.56 0.75
C ILE A 65 -17.37 -6.41 1.03
N LEU A 66 -18.21 -6.51 0.00
CA LEU A 66 -19.67 -6.37 0.13
C LEU A 66 -20.28 -7.42 1.07
N ALA A 67 -19.73 -8.64 1.08
CA ALA A 67 -20.13 -9.70 2.01
C ALA A 67 -19.76 -9.40 3.48
N LYS A 68 -18.88 -8.41 3.74
CA LYS A 68 -18.50 -7.95 5.09
C LYS A 68 -19.25 -6.71 5.55
N LYS A 69 -20.12 -6.15 4.74
CA LYS A 69 -20.98 -5.03 5.15
C LYS A 69 -21.88 -5.42 6.32
N GLN A 70 -22.09 -4.48 7.19
CA GLN A 70 -23.03 -4.62 8.32
C GLN A 70 -24.22 -3.67 8.12
N GLN A 71 -25.40 -4.09 8.57
CA GLN A 71 -26.60 -3.26 8.53
C GLN A 71 -26.59 -2.22 9.65
N ASN A 72 -27.15 -1.05 9.38
CA ASN A 72 -27.34 0.03 10.36
C ASN A 72 -26.04 0.58 11.00
N VAL A 73 -24.90 0.38 10.33
CA VAL A 73 -23.61 0.95 10.73
C VAL A 73 -22.93 1.63 9.54
N ARG A 74 -21.98 2.51 9.83
CA ARG A 74 -21.11 3.12 8.82
C ARG A 74 -20.15 2.05 8.28
N ASN A 75 -20.23 1.72 7.01
CA ASN A 75 -19.29 0.80 6.36
C ASN A 75 -18.20 1.62 5.66
N LEU A 76 -17.05 1.74 6.31
CA LEU A 76 -15.88 2.45 5.77
C LEU A 76 -14.91 1.46 5.15
N VAL A 77 -14.67 1.60 3.85
CA VAL A 77 -13.67 0.82 3.11
C VAL A 77 -12.44 1.67 2.88
N VAL A 78 -11.30 1.22 3.38
CA VAL A 78 -10.00 1.86 3.15
C VAL A 78 -9.20 1.02 2.15
N ILE A 79 -8.77 1.65 1.05
CA ILE A 79 -7.95 1.02 0.01
C ILE A 79 -6.52 1.54 0.14
N ASN A 80 -5.57 0.62 0.39
CA ASN A 80 -4.15 0.89 0.49
C ASN A 80 -3.40 -0.09 -0.43
N LEU A 81 -3.44 0.19 -1.73
CA LEU A 81 -2.82 -0.59 -2.80
C LEU A 81 -2.12 0.33 -3.79
N GLY A 82 -1.10 -0.20 -4.46
CA GLY A 82 -0.37 0.49 -5.52
C GLY A 82 1.13 0.27 -5.48
N SER A 83 1.73 0.03 -4.31
CA SER A 83 3.19 -0.20 -4.22
C SER A 83 3.61 -1.45 -5.00
N ASN A 84 2.85 -2.55 -4.88
CA ASN A 84 3.12 -3.75 -5.67
C ASN A 84 2.71 -3.61 -7.15
N ASP A 85 1.78 -2.71 -7.46
CA ASP A 85 1.39 -2.42 -8.84
C ASP A 85 2.53 -1.71 -9.58
N ALA A 86 3.17 -0.73 -8.91
CA ALA A 86 4.29 0.04 -9.41
C ALA A 86 5.61 -0.76 -9.51
N ASP A 87 5.71 -1.86 -8.78
CA ASP A 87 6.90 -2.69 -8.71
C ASP A 87 7.00 -3.65 -9.90
N TYR A 88 8.20 -4.13 -10.18
CA TYR A 88 8.46 -5.10 -11.24
C TYR A 88 8.41 -6.54 -10.73
N ASP A 89 8.30 -7.49 -11.65
CA ASP A 89 8.61 -8.89 -11.33
C ASP A 89 10.11 -9.10 -11.45
N TRP A 90 10.81 -8.94 -10.34
CA TRP A 90 12.28 -8.99 -10.31
C TRP A 90 12.86 -10.35 -10.69
N SER A 91 12.08 -11.43 -10.60
CA SER A 91 12.51 -12.74 -11.10
C SER A 91 12.58 -12.77 -12.64
N ILE A 92 11.63 -12.09 -13.30
CA ILE A 92 11.64 -11.94 -14.76
C ILE A 92 12.75 -10.99 -15.18
N VAL A 93 12.89 -9.84 -14.49
CA VAL A 93 13.98 -8.87 -14.72
C VAL A 93 15.34 -9.55 -14.58
N GLY A 94 15.55 -10.33 -13.52
CA GLY A 94 16.81 -11.06 -13.29
C GLY A 94 17.14 -12.11 -14.34
N ALA A 95 16.10 -12.78 -14.87
CA ALA A 95 16.29 -13.76 -15.95
C ALA A 95 16.65 -13.11 -17.30
N ASN A 96 16.21 -11.88 -17.56
CA ASN A 96 16.35 -11.18 -18.82
C ASN A 96 16.66 -9.67 -18.62
N PRO A 97 17.79 -9.31 -17.99
CA PRO A 97 18.03 -7.93 -17.55
C PRO A 97 18.17 -6.90 -18.69
N LYS A 98 18.36 -7.35 -19.93
CA LYS A 98 18.47 -6.48 -21.11
C LYS A 98 17.16 -6.25 -21.86
N ASP A 99 16.10 -6.95 -21.46
CA ASP A 99 14.79 -6.79 -22.07
C ASP A 99 14.09 -5.53 -21.54
N GLN A 100 13.08 -5.07 -22.26
CA GLN A 100 12.22 -4.01 -21.74
C GLN A 100 11.29 -4.57 -20.65
N HIS A 101 11.27 -3.93 -19.50
CA HIS A 101 10.48 -4.35 -18.35
C HIS A 101 9.35 -3.36 -18.06
N TYR A 102 8.25 -3.87 -17.55
CA TYR A 102 7.06 -3.10 -17.22
C TYR A 102 6.64 -3.38 -15.76
N PRO A 103 6.00 -2.42 -15.09
CA PRO A 103 5.44 -2.66 -13.77
C PRO A 103 4.39 -3.78 -13.82
N ARG A 104 4.14 -4.42 -12.68
CA ARG A 104 3.21 -5.55 -12.54
C ARG A 104 1.78 -5.23 -12.97
N THR A 105 1.41 -3.97 -12.90
CA THR A 105 0.13 -3.45 -13.40
C THR A 105 0.45 -2.23 -14.28
N SER A 106 -0.05 -2.20 -15.51
CA SER A 106 0.10 -0.99 -16.33
C SER A 106 -0.63 0.19 -15.69
N VAL A 107 -0.14 1.40 -15.94
CA VAL A 107 -0.76 2.64 -15.45
C VAL A 107 -2.26 2.70 -15.83
N GLN A 108 -2.58 2.31 -17.06
CA GLN A 108 -3.96 2.29 -17.56
C GLN A 108 -4.84 1.29 -16.78
N GLU A 109 -4.38 0.04 -16.60
CA GLU A 109 -5.11 -0.97 -15.81
C GLU A 109 -5.25 -0.56 -14.35
N PHE A 110 -4.21 0.07 -13.77
CA PHE A 110 -4.22 0.56 -12.41
C PHE A 110 -5.35 1.56 -12.18
N GLU A 111 -5.44 2.58 -13.02
CA GLU A 111 -6.47 3.60 -12.96
C GLU A 111 -7.87 3.01 -13.20
N GLU A 112 -7.99 2.15 -14.20
CA GLU A 112 -9.25 1.50 -14.56
C GLU A 112 -9.80 0.65 -13.40
N TYR A 113 -8.98 -0.23 -12.81
CA TYR A 113 -9.42 -1.12 -11.74
C TYR A 113 -9.67 -0.37 -10.43
N TYR A 114 -8.85 0.64 -10.11
CA TYR A 114 -9.11 1.50 -8.97
C TYR A 114 -10.48 2.17 -9.08
N THR A 115 -10.75 2.77 -10.22
CA THR A 115 -12.03 3.45 -10.49
C THR A 115 -13.21 2.49 -10.44
N LYS A 116 -13.08 1.30 -11.03
CA LYS A 116 -14.14 0.27 -11.00
C LYS A 116 -14.45 -0.20 -9.58
N ILE A 117 -13.43 -0.46 -8.77
CA ILE A 117 -13.59 -0.87 -7.37
C ILE A 117 -14.30 0.23 -6.58
N ILE A 118 -13.82 1.47 -6.67
CA ILE A 118 -14.40 2.61 -5.95
C ILE A 118 -15.88 2.80 -6.31
N LYS A 119 -16.20 2.91 -7.60
CA LYS A 119 -17.58 3.10 -8.06
C LYS A 119 -18.50 1.97 -7.60
N SER A 120 -18.04 0.74 -7.69
CA SER A 120 -18.83 -0.40 -7.25
C SER A 120 -19.12 -0.34 -5.75
N LEU A 121 -18.13 0.00 -4.92
CA LEU A 121 -18.30 0.10 -3.47
C LEU A 121 -19.24 1.27 -3.09
N GLN A 122 -19.07 2.44 -3.70
CA GLN A 122 -19.93 3.60 -3.47
C GLN A 122 -21.38 3.32 -3.87
N ASN A 123 -21.61 2.72 -5.04
CA ASN A 123 -22.95 2.34 -5.53
C ASN A 123 -23.65 1.33 -4.60
N ASN A 124 -22.88 0.58 -3.82
CA ASN A 124 -23.40 -0.34 -2.82
C ASN A 124 -23.43 0.24 -1.40
N GLY A 125 -23.34 1.58 -1.26
CA GLY A 125 -23.49 2.29 0.01
C GLY A 125 -22.31 2.14 0.98
N CYS A 126 -21.10 1.86 0.48
CA CYS A 126 -19.88 1.97 1.26
C CYS A 126 -19.32 3.40 1.18
N GLU A 127 -18.83 3.92 2.29
CA GLU A 127 -17.92 5.05 2.28
C GLU A 127 -16.53 4.55 1.89
N VAL A 128 -15.89 5.21 0.93
CA VAL A 128 -14.58 4.79 0.44
C VAL A 128 -13.55 5.88 0.75
N MET A 129 -12.43 5.45 1.32
CA MET A 129 -11.23 6.24 1.52
C MET A 129 -10.06 5.53 0.86
N ILE A 130 -9.15 6.28 0.28
CA ILE A 130 -7.93 5.73 -0.31
C ILE A 130 -6.70 6.29 0.38
N CYS A 131 -5.60 5.53 0.33
CA CYS A 131 -4.33 5.94 0.92
C CYS A 131 -3.33 6.29 -0.18
N SER A 132 -2.52 7.33 0.02
CA SER A 132 -1.31 7.52 -0.75
C SER A 132 -0.30 6.41 -0.42
N LEU A 133 0.69 6.20 -1.30
CA LEU A 133 1.68 5.14 -1.13
C LEU A 133 2.74 5.54 -0.10
N LEU A 134 3.04 4.66 0.84
CA LEU A 134 4.20 4.83 1.71
C LEU A 134 5.47 4.95 0.85
N PRO A 135 6.35 5.93 1.07
CA PRO A 135 7.60 6.03 0.34
C PRO A 135 8.46 4.79 0.60
N LEU A 136 9.17 4.29 -0.39
CA LEU A 136 10.16 3.24 -0.18
C LEU A 136 11.53 3.84 0.16
N VAL A 137 12.36 3.07 0.86
CA VAL A 137 13.78 3.42 1.11
C VAL A 137 14.61 2.78 0.01
N ALA A 138 14.82 3.53 -1.08
CA ALA A 138 15.39 3.02 -2.33
C ALA A 138 16.74 2.32 -2.13
N GLU A 139 17.62 2.87 -1.30
CA GLU A 139 18.92 2.30 -1.00
C GLU A 139 18.79 0.92 -0.34
N LYS A 140 17.96 0.81 0.70
CA LYS A 140 17.73 -0.48 1.39
C LYS A 140 17.10 -1.50 0.45
N TYR A 141 16.09 -1.08 -0.34
CA TYR A 141 15.42 -1.96 -1.29
C TYR A 141 16.37 -2.48 -2.35
N PHE A 142 17.17 -1.59 -2.93
CA PHE A 142 18.19 -1.93 -3.90
C PHE A 142 19.20 -2.93 -3.30
N ASP A 143 19.84 -2.57 -2.19
CA ASP A 143 20.99 -3.31 -1.64
C ASP A 143 20.59 -4.64 -1.00
N ASN A 144 19.40 -4.75 -0.39
CA ASN A 144 19.02 -5.94 0.37
C ASN A 144 17.98 -6.83 -0.35
N VAL A 145 17.35 -6.34 -1.42
CA VAL A 145 16.33 -7.11 -2.14
C VAL A 145 16.70 -7.27 -3.62
N LEU A 146 16.88 -6.18 -4.35
CA LEU A 146 16.99 -6.25 -5.81
C LEU A 146 18.28 -6.94 -6.28
N THR A 147 19.38 -6.71 -5.59
CA THR A 147 20.67 -7.38 -5.88
C THR A 147 20.65 -8.90 -5.62
N THR A 148 19.59 -9.43 -5.02
CA THR A 148 19.39 -10.88 -4.92
C THR A 148 18.81 -11.50 -6.19
N TYR A 149 18.22 -10.69 -7.08
CA TYR A 149 17.63 -11.12 -8.35
C TYR A 149 18.51 -10.80 -9.55
N VAL A 150 19.19 -9.66 -9.52
CA VAL A 150 19.98 -9.12 -10.63
C VAL A 150 21.30 -8.61 -10.06
N ASP A 151 22.42 -8.83 -10.76
CA ASP A 151 23.70 -8.26 -10.33
C ASP A 151 23.65 -6.72 -10.28
N THR A 152 24.46 -6.16 -9.40
CA THR A 152 24.45 -4.71 -9.10
C THR A 152 24.62 -3.84 -10.34
N GLN A 153 25.50 -4.24 -11.28
CA GLN A 153 25.78 -3.46 -12.48
C GLN A 153 24.57 -3.44 -13.43
N SER A 154 24.02 -4.61 -13.73
CA SER A 154 22.80 -4.72 -14.56
C SER A 154 21.60 -4.01 -13.91
N MET A 155 21.49 -4.08 -12.57
CA MET A 155 20.43 -3.35 -11.87
C MET A 155 20.59 -1.84 -11.98
N LEU A 156 21.80 -1.30 -11.86
CA LEU A 156 22.04 0.14 -12.05
C LEU A 156 21.76 0.55 -13.50
N GLU A 157 22.09 -0.28 -14.49
CA GLU A 157 21.75 0.02 -15.89
C GLU A 157 20.23 0.10 -16.10
N ILE A 158 19.45 -0.81 -15.52
CA ILE A 158 17.98 -0.79 -15.53
C ILE A 158 17.43 0.49 -14.89
N LEU A 159 18.08 0.97 -13.83
CA LEU A 159 17.72 2.18 -13.09
C LEU A 159 18.42 3.44 -13.63
N GLU A 160 18.98 3.39 -14.84
CA GLU A 160 19.65 4.54 -15.47
C GLU A 160 20.73 5.19 -14.59
N GLY A 161 21.41 4.39 -13.76
CA GLY A 161 22.47 4.81 -12.85
C GLY A 161 22.01 5.42 -11.53
N ASP A 162 20.70 5.57 -11.28
CA ASP A 162 20.18 6.19 -10.06
C ASP A 162 19.16 5.28 -9.35
N LYS A 163 19.49 4.83 -8.13
CA LYS A 163 18.59 4.06 -7.27
C LYS A 163 17.27 4.79 -6.97
N ASN A 164 17.27 6.12 -6.99
CA ASN A 164 16.07 6.93 -6.74
C ASN A 164 14.99 6.75 -7.83
N ASN A 165 15.33 6.22 -9.00
CA ASN A 165 14.36 5.91 -10.05
C ASN A 165 13.31 4.88 -9.58
N LEU A 166 13.62 4.03 -8.60
CA LEU A 166 12.63 3.18 -7.92
C LEU A 166 11.53 4.02 -7.26
N THR A 167 11.92 5.10 -6.58
CA THR A 167 10.99 6.03 -5.94
C THR A 167 10.17 6.82 -6.97
N MET A 168 10.80 7.20 -8.08
CA MET A 168 10.11 7.92 -9.17
C MET A 168 9.06 7.04 -9.85
N HIS A 169 9.35 5.76 -10.09
CA HIS A 169 8.37 4.83 -10.63
C HIS A 169 7.16 4.69 -9.69
N GLN A 170 7.39 4.50 -8.39
CA GLN A 170 6.30 4.44 -7.40
C GLN A 170 5.49 5.75 -7.38
N LYS A 171 6.15 6.91 -7.54
CA LYS A 171 5.52 8.22 -7.53
C LYS A 171 4.49 8.40 -8.65
N ILE A 172 4.69 7.80 -9.82
CA ILE A 172 3.74 7.82 -10.93
C ILE A 172 2.38 7.24 -10.48
N PHE A 173 2.40 6.09 -9.80
CA PHE A 173 1.20 5.45 -9.29
C PHE A 173 0.57 6.23 -8.12
N ASP A 174 1.40 6.82 -7.28
CA ASP A 174 0.97 7.67 -6.18
C ASP A 174 0.22 8.91 -6.71
N ASP A 175 0.73 9.58 -7.74
CA ASP A 175 0.07 10.74 -8.37
C ASP A 175 -1.29 10.38 -8.98
N ILE A 176 -1.44 9.17 -9.51
CA ILE A 176 -2.73 8.65 -9.97
C ILE A 176 -3.71 8.51 -8.79
N ILE A 177 -3.27 8.01 -7.65
CA ILE A 177 -4.11 7.91 -6.44
C ILE A 177 -4.61 9.29 -6.01
N TYR A 178 -3.74 10.32 -5.97
CA TYR A 178 -4.17 11.68 -5.64
C TYR A 178 -5.21 12.21 -6.65
N ARG A 179 -4.99 11.95 -7.94
CA ARG A 179 -5.94 12.35 -8.99
C ARG A 179 -7.28 11.64 -8.83
N ILE A 180 -7.28 10.32 -8.63
CA ILE A 180 -8.50 9.52 -8.38
C ILE A 180 -9.26 10.03 -7.16
N ALA A 181 -8.56 10.33 -6.06
CA ALA A 181 -9.19 10.88 -4.85
C ALA A 181 -9.94 12.19 -5.15
N LYS A 182 -9.26 13.09 -5.84
CA LYS A 182 -9.82 14.40 -6.22
C LYS A 182 -11.02 14.28 -7.16
N GLU A 183 -10.90 13.50 -8.22
CA GLU A 183 -11.94 13.34 -9.26
C GLU A 183 -13.20 12.64 -8.75
N ASN A 184 -13.07 11.74 -7.76
CA ASN A 184 -14.19 11.02 -7.17
C ASN A 184 -14.64 11.57 -5.81
N ASN A 185 -14.10 12.73 -5.39
CA ASN A 185 -14.39 13.38 -4.10
C ASN A 185 -14.25 12.41 -2.91
N LEU A 186 -13.13 11.68 -2.85
CA LEU A 186 -12.85 10.71 -1.81
C LEU A 186 -12.00 11.32 -0.69
N GLY A 187 -12.16 10.78 0.52
CA GLY A 187 -11.17 10.97 1.57
C GLY A 187 -9.83 10.34 1.15
N LEU A 188 -8.76 11.15 1.23
CA LEU A 188 -7.39 10.69 1.02
C LEU A 188 -6.65 10.68 2.36
N LEU A 189 -6.16 9.52 2.76
CA LEU A 189 -5.21 9.39 3.86
C LEU A 189 -3.80 9.48 3.30
N ASP A 190 -3.17 10.63 3.47
CA ASP A 190 -1.87 10.92 2.88
C ASP A 190 -0.72 10.32 3.70
N LEU A 191 -0.57 8.99 3.61
CA LEU A 191 0.48 8.25 4.31
C LEU A 191 1.88 8.66 3.86
N ARG A 192 2.03 9.03 2.57
CA ARG A 192 3.32 9.48 2.03
C ARG A 192 3.77 10.76 2.71
N GLN A 193 2.92 11.76 2.76
CA GLN A 193 3.26 13.04 3.39
C GLN A 193 3.44 12.89 4.90
N ILE A 194 2.61 12.09 5.57
CA ILE A 194 2.76 11.75 6.98
C ILE A 194 4.15 11.18 7.25
N MET A 195 4.59 10.24 6.42
CA MET A 195 5.90 9.60 6.58
C MET A 195 7.04 10.58 6.31
N LEU A 196 7.00 11.31 5.19
CA LEU A 196 8.07 12.24 4.77
C LEU A 196 8.22 13.45 5.70
N ASN A 197 7.18 13.82 6.43
CA ASN A 197 7.25 14.89 7.45
C ASN A 197 8.07 14.48 8.70
N ASN A 198 8.39 13.20 8.86
CA ASN A 198 9.28 12.73 9.92
C ASN A 198 10.73 12.68 9.41
N PRO A 199 11.66 13.50 9.92
CA PRO A 199 13.06 13.49 9.47
C PRO A 199 13.73 12.11 9.56
N GLY A 200 13.33 11.29 10.56
CA GLY A 200 13.85 9.93 10.76
C GLY A 200 13.03 8.82 10.07
N TRP A 201 12.24 9.14 9.07
CA TRP A 201 11.30 8.17 8.46
C TRP A 201 11.95 6.89 7.94
N ARG A 202 13.21 6.94 7.48
CA ARG A 202 13.92 5.76 6.97
C ARG A 202 14.18 4.70 8.03
N ASP A 203 14.25 5.11 9.32
CA ASP A 203 14.44 4.20 10.46
C ASP A 203 13.15 3.47 10.86
N LEU A 204 12.02 3.88 10.29
CA LEU A 204 10.71 3.26 10.48
C LEU A 204 10.48 2.04 9.55
N TYR A 205 11.45 1.74 8.69
CA TYR A 205 11.41 0.62 7.76
C TYR A 205 12.32 -0.51 8.22
N CYS A 206 11.92 -1.72 7.86
CA CYS A 206 12.76 -2.91 7.95
C CYS A 206 13.99 -2.78 7.03
N GLU A 207 14.86 -3.79 7.07
CA GLU A 207 16.07 -3.83 6.23
C GLU A 207 15.76 -3.90 4.74
N ASP A 208 14.61 -4.43 4.36
CA ASP A 208 14.16 -4.52 2.97
C ASP A 208 13.74 -3.17 2.34
N GLY A 209 13.58 -2.12 3.15
CA GLY A 209 13.24 -0.78 2.68
C GLY A 209 11.82 -0.59 2.18
N ILE A 210 10.96 -1.61 2.26
CA ILE A 210 9.56 -1.59 1.80
C ILE A 210 8.54 -1.87 2.90
N HIS A 211 8.86 -2.75 3.84
CA HIS A 211 7.98 -3.02 4.98
C HIS A 211 8.28 -2.10 6.16
N LEU A 212 7.23 -1.57 6.79
CA LEU A 212 7.38 -0.87 8.06
C LEU A 212 7.83 -1.86 9.15
N ASN A 213 8.74 -1.42 10.01
CA ASN A 213 9.05 -2.15 11.24
C ASN A 213 8.01 -1.84 12.33
N GLU A 214 8.15 -2.42 13.54
CA GLU A 214 7.21 -2.20 14.64
C GLU A 214 7.04 -0.71 14.99
N LYS A 215 8.13 0.07 14.99
CA LYS A 215 8.08 1.51 15.24
C LYS A 215 7.34 2.25 14.12
N GLY A 216 7.52 1.82 12.88
CA GLY A 216 6.82 2.37 11.72
C GLY A 216 5.33 2.09 11.77
N GLN A 217 4.92 0.88 12.13
CA GLN A 217 3.51 0.52 12.34
C GLN A 217 2.87 1.37 13.44
N GLU A 218 3.58 1.56 14.55
CA GLU A 218 3.11 2.42 15.65
C GLU A 218 3.04 3.89 15.25
N PHE A 219 4.07 4.40 14.56
CA PHE A 219 4.12 5.78 14.08
C PHE A 219 2.91 6.09 13.18
N ILE A 220 2.67 5.27 12.15
CA ILE A 220 1.52 5.46 11.26
C ILE A 220 0.20 5.43 12.04
N ALA A 221 0.02 4.49 12.97
CA ALA A 221 -1.19 4.44 13.77
C ALA A 221 -1.40 5.73 14.56
N ASN A 222 -0.36 6.23 15.22
CA ASN A 222 -0.43 7.46 16.02
C ASN A 222 -0.72 8.70 15.17
N GLU A 223 -0.11 8.84 14.00
CA GLU A 223 -0.34 9.98 13.12
C GLU A 223 -1.75 9.96 12.53
N VAL A 224 -2.23 8.80 12.10
CA VAL A 224 -3.62 8.64 11.62
C VAL A 224 -4.62 9.02 12.72
N LEU A 225 -4.40 8.57 13.96
CA LEU A 225 -5.27 8.90 15.08
C LEU A 225 -5.30 10.39 15.41
N LYS A 226 -4.21 11.14 15.20
CA LYS A 226 -4.19 12.61 15.35
C LYS A 226 -5.12 13.31 14.36
N VAL A 227 -5.23 12.78 13.13
CA VAL A 227 -6.12 13.32 12.09
C VAL A 227 -7.59 13.05 12.43
N TYR A 228 -7.88 11.86 12.95
CA TYR A 228 -9.27 11.43 13.20
C TYR A 228 -9.85 11.83 14.56
N LYS A 229 -9.03 12.24 15.52
CA LYS A 229 -9.49 12.72 16.84
C LYS A 229 -9.70 14.24 16.92
N LYS A 230 -9.40 14.95 15.83
CA LYS A 230 -9.75 16.37 15.66
C LYS A 230 -11.14 16.51 15.08
#